data_11cde3125b2862398b03af74d50f302c
#
_entry.id   11cde3125b2862398b03af74d50f302c
#
_cell.length_a   1.000
_cell.length_b   1.000
_cell.length_c   1.000
_cell.angle_alpha   90.00
_cell.angle_beta   90.00
_cell.angle_gamma   90.00
#
_symmetry.space_group_name_H-M   'P 1'
#
loop_
_entity.id
_entity.type
_entity.pdbx_description
1 polymer ?
#
loop_
_entity_poly.entity_id
_entity_poly.type
_entity_poly.pdbx_seq_one_letter_code
_entity_poly.pdbx_strand_id
1 'polypeptide(L)'
;MKSPTFRQIALATSLVVAGLAHAGECPADKVAANDLKGAATAPGGVVDTELASIDLSKENGKLDQRRLRLRQMTIAPGGVVPMHSHEDRPALIMVNSGEVYEYSSKCAVPILHKAGETARESLGTKHWWKNT
;
A
#
# COMPACT_ATOMS: atom_id res chain seq x y z
N MET A 1 9.83 -70.23 -14.77
CA MET A 1 8.97 -69.12 -14.98
C MET A 1 9.37 -68.01 -13.99
N LYS A 2 9.96 -66.88 -14.42
CA LYS A 2 10.42 -65.78 -13.55
C LYS A 2 9.39 -64.66 -13.68
N SER A 3 8.77 -64.27 -12.55
CA SER A 3 7.84 -63.15 -12.47
C SER A 3 8.58 -61.80 -12.60
N PRO A 4 8.05 -60.82 -13.32
CA PRO A 4 8.63 -59.50 -13.36
C PRO A 4 8.17 -58.68 -12.14
N THR A 5 9.15 -58.09 -11.43
CA THR A 5 8.94 -57.14 -10.34
C THR A 5 8.63 -55.79 -10.91
N PHE A 6 7.40 -55.30 -10.73
CA PHE A 6 7.01 -53.92 -11.03
C PHE A 6 7.60 -52.96 -9.98
N ARG A 7 8.53 -52.11 -10.37
CA ARG A 7 8.97 -50.96 -9.58
C ARG A 7 7.95 -49.84 -9.71
N GLN A 8 7.25 -49.56 -8.62
CA GLN A 8 6.40 -48.36 -8.53
C GLN A 8 7.29 -47.13 -8.36
N ILE A 9 7.25 -46.22 -9.32
CA ILE A 9 7.88 -44.91 -9.22
C ILE A 9 6.84 -43.97 -8.57
N ALA A 10 7.07 -43.60 -7.32
CA ALA A 10 6.27 -42.59 -6.63
C ALA A 10 6.65 -41.20 -7.17
N LEU A 11 5.76 -40.59 -7.93
CA LEU A 11 5.87 -39.20 -8.37
C LEU A 11 5.50 -38.30 -7.20
N ALA A 12 6.48 -37.69 -6.54
CA ALA A 12 6.24 -36.67 -5.53
C ALA A 12 5.87 -35.35 -6.21
N THR A 13 4.60 -35.02 -6.21
CA THR A 13 4.09 -33.72 -6.67
C THR A 13 4.34 -32.69 -5.57
N SER A 14 5.37 -31.87 -5.72
CA SER A 14 5.61 -30.72 -4.85
C SER A 14 4.56 -29.66 -5.15
N LEU A 15 3.63 -29.47 -4.23
CA LEU A 15 2.67 -28.34 -4.27
C LEU A 15 3.45 -27.05 -3.93
N VAL A 16 3.81 -26.28 -4.95
CA VAL A 16 4.31 -24.92 -4.76
C VAL A 16 3.10 -24.07 -4.38
N VAL A 17 2.92 -23.80 -3.09
CA VAL A 17 1.99 -22.76 -2.62
C VAL A 17 2.61 -21.42 -3.00
N ALA A 18 2.24 -20.91 -4.16
CA ALA A 18 2.50 -19.52 -4.49
C ALA A 18 1.70 -18.66 -3.48
N GLY A 19 2.38 -18.12 -2.48
CA GLY A 19 1.80 -17.09 -1.61
C GLY A 19 1.31 -15.96 -2.50
N LEU A 20 0.04 -15.60 -2.36
CA LEU A 20 -0.51 -14.39 -2.95
C LEU A 20 0.24 -13.23 -2.33
N ALA A 21 1.27 -12.72 -3.02
CA ALA A 21 1.85 -11.45 -2.69
C ALA A 21 0.73 -10.41 -2.87
N HIS A 22 0.24 -9.87 -1.76
CA HIS A 22 -0.66 -8.72 -1.80
C HIS A 22 0.20 -7.55 -2.27
N ALA A 23 0.06 -7.23 -3.55
CA ALA A 23 0.75 -6.11 -4.18
C ALA A 23 0.34 -4.81 -3.43
N GLY A 24 1.33 -4.01 -3.05
CA GLY A 24 1.09 -2.76 -2.33
C GLY A 24 0.96 -2.87 -0.80
N GLU A 25 1.32 -4.00 -0.20
CA GLU A 25 1.40 -4.15 1.27
C GLU A 25 2.84 -4.42 1.74
N CYS A 26 3.12 -4.10 3.01
CA CYS A 26 4.40 -4.46 3.61
C CYS A 26 4.59 -5.97 3.58
N PRO A 27 5.73 -6.49 3.11
CA PRO A 27 6.02 -7.93 3.19
C PRO A 27 5.89 -8.42 4.62
N ALA A 28 5.27 -9.59 4.81
CA ALA A 28 4.94 -10.10 6.14
C ALA A 28 6.16 -10.25 7.06
N ASP A 29 7.33 -10.59 6.49
CA ASP A 29 8.60 -10.71 7.21
C ASP A 29 9.30 -9.37 7.47
N LYS A 30 8.73 -8.25 6.96
CA LYS A 30 9.24 -6.87 7.11
C LYS A 30 8.31 -5.99 7.95
N VAL A 31 7.22 -6.52 8.44
CA VAL A 31 6.32 -5.78 9.34
C VAL A 31 7.06 -5.49 10.65
N ALA A 32 7.40 -4.23 10.85
CA ALA A 32 8.12 -3.73 12.03
C ALA A 32 7.93 -2.22 12.17
N ALA A 33 8.10 -1.72 13.38
CA ALA A 33 8.12 -0.28 13.62
C ALA A 33 9.28 0.37 12.88
N ASN A 34 9.01 1.53 12.26
CA ASN A 34 9.99 2.34 11.54
C ASN A 34 9.83 3.81 11.99
N ASP A 35 10.90 4.41 12.44
CA ASP A 35 10.93 5.80 12.94
C ASP A 35 10.92 6.86 11.83
N LEU A 36 10.95 6.43 10.56
CA LEU A 36 10.90 7.28 9.37
C LEU A 36 12.02 8.35 9.34
N LYS A 37 13.21 8.01 9.84
CA LYS A 37 14.38 8.92 9.76
C LYS A 37 14.61 9.39 8.33
N GLY A 38 14.81 10.71 8.18
CA GLY A 38 15.02 11.32 6.88
C GLY A 38 13.76 11.49 6.03
N ALA A 39 12.56 11.29 6.62
CA ALA A 39 11.31 11.56 5.94
C ALA A 39 11.23 13.00 5.46
N ALA A 40 10.72 13.19 4.25
CA ALA A 40 10.47 14.53 3.74
C ALA A 40 9.38 15.23 4.57
N THR A 41 9.59 16.50 4.91
CA THR A 41 8.68 17.33 5.71
C THR A 41 7.89 18.33 4.87
N ALA A 42 8.28 18.51 3.60
CA ALA A 42 7.62 19.40 2.66
C ALA A 42 7.34 18.69 1.34
N PRO A 43 6.23 19.01 0.64
CA PRO A 43 5.93 18.44 -0.67
C PRO A 43 6.89 18.95 -1.72
N GLY A 44 7.22 18.12 -2.69
CA GLY A 44 7.98 18.48 -3.87
C GLY A 44 7.43 17.79 -5.10
N GLY A 45 7.19 18.52 -6.20
CA GLY A 45 6.72 17.94 -7.45
C GLY A 45 5.37 17.21 -7.36
N VAL A 46 4.46 17.67 -6.48
CA VAL A 46 3.14 17.09 -6.27
C VAL A 46 2.05 18.08 -6.65
N VAL A 47 1.12 17.62 -7.48
CA VAL A 47 -0.16 18.31 -7.74
C VAL A 47 -1.26 17.49 -7.10
N ASP A 48 -2.05 18.10 -6.24
CA ASP A 48 -3.12 17.47 -5.47
C ASP A 48 -4.45 18.17 -5.75
N THR A 49 -5.39 17.45 -6.34
CA THR A 49 -6.68 17.99 -6.76
C THR A 49 -7.82 17.26 -6.08
N GLU A 50 -8.70 17.98 -5.39
CA GLU A 50 -9.97 17.45 -4.91
C GLU A 50 -10.94 17.32 -6.09
N LEU A 51 -11.36 16.10 -6.42
CA LEU A 51 -12.28 15.82 -7.52
C LEU A 51 -13.73 15.88 -7.06
N ALA A 52 -14.01 15.43 -5.84
CA ALA A 52 -15.35 15.41 -5.24
C ALA A 52 -15.25 15.33 -3.72
N SER A 53 -16.31 15.81 -3.04
CA SER A 53 -16.44 15.63 -1.60
C SER A 53 -17.90 15.57 -1.15
N ILE A 54 -18.14 14.87 -0.04
CA ILE A 54 -19.43 14.77 0.65
C ILE A 54 -19.23 15.26 2.08
N ASP A 55 -20.05 16.19 2.52
CA ASP A 55 -20.11 16.65 3.91
C ASP A 55 -20.90 15.64 4.74
N LEU A 56 -20.20 14.86 5.55
CA LEU A 56 -20.81 13.78 6.31
C LEU A 56 -21.66 14.27 7.51
N SER A 57 -21.58 15.54 7.86
CA SER A 57 -22.48 16.12 8.88
C SER A 57 -23.94 16.23 8.41
N LYS A 58 -24.14 16.21 7.09
CA LYS A 58 -25.47 16.29 6.44
C LYS A 58 -26.05 14.92 6.09
N GLU A 59 -25.28 13.86 6.26
CA GLU A 59 -25.69 12.48 5.95
C GLU A 59 -26.34 11.80 7.16
N ASN A 60 -27.00 10.66 6.87
CA ASN A 60 -27.57 9.82 7.93
C ASN A 60 -26.48 9.26 8.81
N GLY A 61 -26.19 9.57 9.93
CA GLY A 61 -25.09 9.15 10.80
C GLY A 61 -24.27 10.32 11.33
N LYS A 62 -24.44 11.51 10.75
CA LYS A 62 -24.01 12.82 11.26
C LYS A 62 -22.61 12.80 11.86
N LEU A 63 -21.62 12.55 11.03
CA LEU A 63 -20.21 12.65 11.41
C LEU A 63 -19.78 14.12 11.33
N ASP A 64 -19.94 14.84 12.43
CA ASP A 64 -19.62 16.27 12.49
C ASP A 64 -18.16 16.54 12.12
N GLN A 65 -17.94 17.62 11.35
CA GLN A 65 -16.64 18.06 10.87
C GLN A 65 -15.87 17.02 10.05
N ARG A 66 -16.58 16.05 9.46
CA ARG A 66 -15.99 15.03 8.59
C ARG A 66 -16.45 15.18 7.15
N ARG A 67 -15.53 14.94 6.23
CA ARG A 67 -15.79 14.93 4.79
C ARG A 67 -15.22 13.65 4.17
N LEU A 68 -16.02 12.98 3.34
CA LEU A 68 -15.49 11.99 2.41
C LEU A 68 -14.97 12.73 1.18
N ARG A 69 -13.73 12.47 0.77
CA ARG A 69 -13.11 13.17 -0.36
C ARG A 69 -12.50 12.18 -1.33
N LEU A 70 -12.75 12.41 -2.61
CA LEU A 70 -12.00 11.81 -3.70
C LEU A 70 -10.96 12.83 -4.16
N ARG A 71 -9.68 12.43 -4.15
CA ARG A 71 -8.55 13.30 -4.56
C ARG A 71 -7.72 12.57 -5.58
N GLN A 72 -7.16 13.31 -6.51
CA GLN A 72 -6.15 12.82 -7.45
C GLN A 72 -4.84 13.53 -7.15
N MET A 73 -3.79 12.75 -6.93
CA MET A 73 -2.42 13.25 -6.81
C MET A 73 -1.58 12.84 -8.01
N THR A 74 -0.87 13.78 -8.59
CA THR A 74 0.18 13.53 -9.58
C THR A 74 1.51 13.82 -8.92
N ILE A 75 2.40 12.84 -8.89
CA ILE A 75 3.73 12.94 -8.30
C ILE A 75 4.74 12.85 -9.45
N ALA A 76 5.42 13.95 -9.75
CA ALA A 76 6.43 13.99 -10.80
C ALA A 76 7.63 13.07 -10.47
N PRO A 77 8.46 12.65 -11.43
CA PRO A 77 9.71 11.96 -11.15
C PRO A 77 10.57 12.74 -10.14
N GLY A 78 11.04 12.06 -9.10
CA GLY A 78 11.72 12.67 -7.95
C GLY A 78 10.80 13.38 -6.96
N GLY A 79 9.50 13.45 -7.24
CA GLY A 79 8.51 14.12 -6.39
C GLY A 79 8.25 13.38 -5.08
N VAL A 80 7.80 14.13 -4.08
CA VAL A 80 7.64 13.65 -2.70
C VAL A 80 6.33 14.14 -2.10
N VAL A 81 5.53 13.22 -1.58
CA VAL A 81 4.44 13.51 -0.64
C VAL A 81 5.03 13.48 0.77
N PRO A 82 4.97 14.58 1.54
CA PRO A 82 5.66 14.66 2.82
C PRO A 82 5.06 13.74 3.88
N MET A 83 5.81 13.48 4.92
CA MET A 83 5.38 12.66 6.05
C MET A 83 4.11 13.24 6.68
N HIS A 84 3.12 12.38 6.85
CA HIS A 84 1.84 12.68 7.49
C HIS A 84 1.27 11.46 8.21
N SER A 85 0.20 11.67 8.97
CA SER A 85 -0.46 10.62 9.77
C SER A 85 -1.88 10.35 9.27
N HIS A 86 -2.27 9.08 9.36
CA HIS A 86 -3.64 8.60 9.16
C HIS A 86 -4.34 8.22 10.49
N GLU A 87 -3.96 8.86 11.59
CA GLU A 87 -4.59 8.66 12.89
C GLU A 87 -6.08 9.05 12.87
N ASP A 88 -6.38 10.24 12.31
CA ASP A 88 -7.74 10.79 12.25
C ASP A 88 -8.41 10.68 10.88
N ARG A 89 -7.66 10.29 9.86
CA ARG A 89 -8.10 10.30 8.45
C ARG A 89 -7.69 9.03 7.74
N PRO A 90 -8.41 7.92 7.92
CA PRO A 90 -8.15 6.74 7.12
C PRO A 90 -8.32 7.05 5.62
N ALA A 91 -7.52 6.39 4.78
CA ALA A 91 -7.56 6.54 3.35
C ALA A 91 -7.44 5.19 2.63
N LEU A 92 -8.08 5.10 1.48
CA LEU A 92 -7.81 4.11 0.47
C LEU A 92 -7.11 4.82 -0.69
N ILE A 93 -5.98 4.30 -1.11
CA ILE A 93 -5.16 4.85 -2.18
C ILE A 93 -5.09 3.83 -3.30
N MET A 94 -5.31 4.26 -4.52
CA MET A 94 -5.14 3.46 -5.73
C MET A 94 -4.14 4.15 -6.65
N VAL A 95 -3.13 3.41 -7.11
CA VAL A 95 -2.18 3.91 -8.11
C VAL A 95 -2.80 3.74 -9.48
N ASN A 96 -3.14 4.84 -10.15
CA ASN A 96 -3.76 4.83 -11.47
C ASN A 96 -2.74 4.54 -12.60
N SER A 97 -1.51 5.04 -12.45
CA SER A 97 -0.46 4.86 -13.46
C SER A 97 0.93 5.00 -12.82
N GLY A 98 1.93 4.38 -13.44
CA GLY A 98 3.31 4.41 -12.96
C GLY A 98 3.52 3.58 -11.69
N GLU A 99 4.48 4.00 -10.90
CA GLU A 99 4.83 3.37 -9.62
C GLU A 99 5.35 4.42 -8.63
N VAL A 100 5.25 4.11 -7.35
CA VAL A 100 5.67 5.01 -6.27
C VAL A 100 6.08 4.20 -5.05
N TYR A 101 7.10 4.65 -4.33
CA TYR A 101 7.50 4.06 -3.06
C TYR A 101 6.80 4.73 -1.89
N GLU A 102 6.26 3.91 -0.99
CA GLU A 102 5.80 4.30 0.33
C GLU A 102 6.85 3.93 1.39
N TYR A 103 7.09 4.85 2.31
CA TYR A 103 7.90 4.63 3.51
C TYR A 103 6.96 4.73 4.72
N SER A 104 6.63 3.57 5.28
CA SER A 104 5.59 3.44 6.32
C SER A 104 6.20 3.22 7.71
N SER A 105 5.57 3.81 8.73
CA SER A 105 5.92 3.58 10.13
C SER A 105 5.71 2.15 10.62
N LYS A 106 5.08 1.32 9.80
CA LYS A 106 4.75 -0.08 10.10
C LYS A 106 5.54 -1.08 9.24
N CYS A 107 6.48 -0.60 8.42
CA CYS A 107 7.26 -1.45 7.54
C CYS A 107 8.74 -1.08 7.58
N ALA A 108 9.61 -2.07 7.80
CA ALA A 108 11.05 -1.87 7.88
C ALA A 108 11.70 -1.52 6.54
N VAL A 109 11.00 -1.73 5.42
CA VAL A 109 11.49 -1.48 4.07
C VAL A 109 10.50 -0.61 3.29
N PRO A 110 10.95 0.12 2.25
CA PRO A 110 10.03 0.80 1.34
C PRO A 110 9.09 -0.19 0.66
N ILE A 111 7.83 0.19 0.51
CA ILE A 111 6.79 -0.58 -0.18
C ILE A 111 6.64 0.01 -1.57
N LEU A 112 6.83 -0.80 -2.61
CA LEU A 112 6.59 -0.37 -3.99
C LEU A 112 5.12 -0.61 -4.33
N HIS A 113 4.43 0.45 -4.76
CA HIS A 113 3.08 0.40 -5.29
C HIS A 113 3.10 0.66 -6.79
N LYS A 114 2.42 -0.18 -7.57
CA LYS A 114 2.33 -0.10 -9.02
C LYS A 114 0.90 0.20 -9.48
N ALA A 115 0.77 0.61 -10.73
CA ALA A 115 -0.53 0.83 -11.35
C ALA A 115 -1.48 -0.36 -11.14
N GLY A 116 -2.71 -0.07 -10.70
CA GLY A 116 -3.74 -1.05 -10.35
C GLY A 116 -3.71 -1.54 -8.90
N GLU A 117 -2.64 -1.25 -8.15
CA GLU A 117 -2.53 -1.65 -6.75
C GLU A 117 -3.18 -0.64 -5.81
N THR A 118 -3.61 -1.13 -4.65
CA THR A 118 -4.23 -0.32 -3.61
C THR A 118 -3.48 -0.42 -2.30
N ALA A 119 -3.43 0.70 -1.55
CA ALA A 119 -2.97 0.75 -0.18
C ALA A 119 -4.09 1.17 0.77
N ARG A 120 -4.04 0.67 1.99
CA ARG A 120 -4.97 1.01 3.07
C ARG A 120 -4.23 1.74 4.17
N GLU A 121 -4.56 2.99 4.36
CA GLU A 121 -3.94 3.84 5.36
C GLU A 121 -4.90 4.07 6.52
N SER A 122 -4.61 3.46 7.66
CA SER A 122 -5.48 3.48 8.84
C SER A 122 -4.70 3.19 10.12
N LEU A 123 -5.40 3.24 11.25
CA LEU A 123 -4.85 2.87 12.57
C LEU A 123 -3.56 3.62 12.92
N GLY A 124 -3.54 4.91 12.63
CA GLY A 124 -2.41 5.77 12.97
C GLY A 124 -1.15 5.55 12.14
N THR A 125 -1.24 4.91 10.98
CA THR A 125 -0.08 4.80 10.06
C THR A 125 0.46 6.20 9.76
N LYS A 126 1.77 6.38 9.95
CA LYS A 126 2.53 7.55 9.49
C LYS A 126 3.33 7.11 8.29
N HIS A 127 3.36 7.91 7.26
CA HIS A 127 4.11 7.58 6.06
C HIS A 127 4.45 8.82 5.21
N TRP A 128 5.32 8.61 4.24
CA TRP A 128 5.62 9.54 3.16
C TRP A 128 5.85 8.75 1.86
N TRP A 129 5.71 9.42 0.72
CA TRP A 129 5.80 8.76 -0.59
C TRP A 129 6.83 9.45 -1.46
N LYS A 130 7.49 8.67 -2.33
CA LYS A 130 8.47 9.18 -3.28
C LYS A 130 8.33 8.47 -4.63
N ASN A 131 8.20 9.26 -5.68
CA ASN A 131 8.36 8.80 -7.06
C ASN A 131 9.85 8.89 -7.42
N THR A 132 10.48 7.78 -7.84
CA THR A 132 11.92 7.71 -8.12
C THR A 132 12.20 7.65 -9.61
#